data_5cacb2a5d502de7a07c81a11f402b490
#
_entry.id   5cacb2a5d502de7a07c81a11f402b490
#
_cell.length_a   1.000
_cell.length_b   1.000
_cell.length_c   1.000
_cell.angle_alpha   90.00
_cell.angle_beta   90.00
_cell.angle_gamma   90.00
#
_symmetry.space_group_name_H-M   'P 1'
#
loop_
_entity.id
_entity.type
_entity.pdbx_description
1 polymer ?
#
loop_
_entity_poly.entity_id
_entity_poly.type
_entity_poly.pdbx_seq_one_letter_code
_entity_poly.pdbx_strand_id
1 'polypeptide(L)'
;VHGDEFDLVTRNSKWISVFGSWVYEFLISMNTVINFVRRIFGVKNYWSFSAYIKYKVKNAVNFISKYETTLVNVCKKKSFDGVICGHIHHAAIEDYEGITYHNCGDWVESCTALVEDHNGNISLIDYSKENLTINLKRILTAEKAA
;
A
#
# COMPACT_ATOMS: atom_id res chain seq x y z
N VAL A 1 -14.35 8.69 4.43
CA VAL A 1 -14.62 8.56 2.98
C VAL A 1 -13.83 7.41 2.39
N HIS A 2 -14.30 6.79 1.28
CA HIS A 2 -13.47 5.78 0.58
C HIS A 2 -12.28 6.45 -0.09
N GLY A 3 -12.50 7.50 -0.85
CA GLY A 3 -11.45 8.34 -1.41
C GLY A 3 -11.22 8.20 -2.92
N ASP A 4 -11.91 7.27 -3.59
CA ASP A 4 -11.81 7.06 -5.04
C ASP A 4 -12.13 8.31 -5.87
N GLU A 5 -13.04 9.16 -5.37
CA GLU A 5 -13.41 10.42 -6.01
C GLU A 5 -12.26 11.45 -6.08
N PHE A 6 -11.23 11.29 -5.25
CA PHE A 6 -10.06 12.17 -5.17
C PHE A 6 -8.85 11.61 -5.94
N ASP A 7 -8.94 10.39 -6.45
CA ASP A 7 -7.89 9.79 -7.25
C ASP A 7 -8.00 10.27 -8.71
N LEU A 8 -7.04 11.10 -9.12
CA LEU A 8 -6.96 11.65 -10.46
C LEU A 8 -6.75 10.59 -11.55
N VAL A 9 -6.17 9.44 -11.18
CA VAL A 9 -5.89 8.34 -12.11
C VAL A 9 -7.18 7.61 -12.46
N THR A 10 -7.99 7.24 -11.47
CA THR A 10 -9.27 6.56 -11.71
C THR A 10 -10.28 7.45 -12.42
N ARG A 11 -10.24 8.74 -12.14
CA ARG A 11 -11.17 9.72 -12.75
C ARG A 11 -10.93 9.98 -14.23
N ASN A 12 -9.67 9.85 -14.70
CA ASN A 12 -9.30 10.27 -16.06
C ASN A 12 -9.00 9.15 -17.04
N SER A 13 -9.05 7.85 -16.66
CA SER A 13 -8.34 6.90 -17.49
C SER A 13 -8.85 5.48 -17.61
N LYS A 14 -9.91 5.28 -18.34
CA LYS A 14 -10.14 3.99 -19.03
C LYS A 14 -8.94 3.63 -19.93
N TRP A 15 -8.31 4.61 -20.55
CA TRP A 15 -7.12 4.44 -21.41
C TRP A 15 -5.87 4.01 -20.64
N ILE A 16 -5.60 4.60 -19.48
CA ILE A 16 -4.44 4.23 -18.66
C ILE A 16 -4.60 2.81 -18.11
N SER A 17 -5.81 2.39 -17.78
CA SER A 17 -6.08 1.02 -17.34
C SER A 17 -5.79 -0.02 -18.43
N VAL A 18 -6.26 0.20 -19.66
CA VAL A 18 -6.02 -0.72 -20.79
C VAL A 18 -4.54 -0.74 -21.17
N PHE A 19 -3.90 0.41 -21.27
CA PHE A 19 -2.48 0.52 -21.56
C PHE A 19 -1.63 -0.11 -20.45
N GLY A 20 -2.00 0.11 -19.18
CA GLY A 20 -1.33 -0.48 -18.03
C GLY A 20 -1.38 -2.01 -18.03
N SER A 21 -2.51 -2.62 -18.40
CA SER A 21 -2.64 -4.08 -18.53
C SER A 21 -1.71 -4.63 -19.57
N TRP A 22 -1.66 -4.03 -20.74
CA TRP A 22 -0.78 -4.48 -21.84
C TRP A 22 0.71 -4.36 -21.48
N VAL A 23 1.09 -3.23 -20.88
CA VAL A 23 2.47 -3.04 -20.37
C VAL A 23 2.80 -4.07 -19.28
N TYR A 24 1.87 -4.39 -18.40
CA TYR A 24 2.07 -5.37 -17.33
C TYR A 24 2.29 -6.79 -17.89
N GLU A 25 1.49 -7.23 -18.86
CA GLU A 25 1.68 -8.53 -19.53
C GLU A 25 3.05 -8.61 -20.25
N PHE A 26 3.45 -7.53 -20.91
CA PHE A 26 4.77 -7.42 -21.52
C PHE A 26 5.90 -7.56 -20.48
N LEU A 27 5.77 -6.89 -19.33
CA LEU A 27 6.75 -6.97 -18.24
C LEU A 27 6.83 -8.37 -17.61
N ILE A 28 5.71 -9.09 -17.52
CA ILE A 28 5.69 -10.49 -17.06
C ILE A 28 6.45 -11.37 -18.06
N SER A 29 6.21 -11.21 -19.35
CA SER A 29 6.93 -11.95 -20.38
C SER A 29 8.43 -11.71 -20.32
N MET A 30 8.84 -10.47 -20.07
CA MET A 30 10.25 -10.11 -19.87
C MET A 30 10.90 -10.77 -18.66
N ASN A 31 10.14 -11.11 -17.60
CA ASN A 31 10.70 -11.82 -16.45
C ASN A 31 11.36 -13.14 -16.84
N THR A 32 10.76 -13.88 -17.77
CA THR A 32 11.30 -15.16 -18.25
C THR A 32 12.64 -14.96 -18.93
N VAL A 33 12.72 -13.97 -19.81
CA VAL A 33 13.95 -13.66 -20.55
C VAL A 33 15.05 -13.20 -19.59
N ILE A 34 14.73 -12.25 -18.68
CA ILE A 34 15.71 -11.73 -17.72
C ILE A 34 16.23 -12.84 -16.80
N ASN A 35 15.35 -13.70 -16.28
CA ASN A 35 15.79 -14.77 -15.39
C ASN A 35 16.56 -15.87 -16.15
N PHE A 36 16.26 -16.10 -17.43
CA PHE A 36 17.05 -16.99 -18.29
C PHE A 36 18.48 -16.45 -18.44
N VAL A 37 18.63 -15.17 -18.82
CA VAL A 37 19.94 -14.52 -18.95
C VAL A 37 20.70 -14.55 -17.61
N ARG A 38 20.04 -14.22 -16.50
CA ARG A 38 20.66 -14.28 -15.15
C ARG A 38 21.18 -15.67 -14.79
N ARG A 39 20.48 -16.74 -15.21
CA ARG A 39 20.93 -18.12 -15.00
C ARG A 39 22.20 -18.44 -15.79
N ILE A 40 22.35 -17.92 -17.02
CA ILE A 40 23.56 -18.07 -17.82
C ILE A 40 24.76 -17.45 -17.07
N PHE A 41 24.56 -16.33 -16.37
CA PHE A 41 25.58 -15.69 -15.54
C PHE A 41 25.70 -16.27 -14.11
N GLY A 42 25.12 -17.45 -13.86
CA GLY A 42 25.27 -18.19 -12.60
C GLY A 42 24.37 -17.70 -11.45
N VAL A 43 23.47 -16.74 -11.68
CA VAL A 43 22.54 -16.25 -10.67
C VAL A 43 21.31 -17.15 -10.59
N LYS A 44 21.20 -17.95 -9.53
CA LYS A 44 20.13 -18.96 -9.36
C LYS A 44 18.83 -18.40 -8.76
N ASN A 45 18.90 -17.29 -8.04
CA ASN A 45 17.72 -16.72 -7.39
C ASN A 45 16.80 -16.04 -8.41
N TYR A 46 15.50 -16.35 -8.32
CA TYR A 46 14.48 -15.67 -9.13
C TYR A 46 14.38 -14.19 -8.74
N TRP A 47 14.29 -13.32 -9.74
CA TRP A 47 14.05 -11.89 -9.55
C TRP A 47 12.94 -11.42 -10.46
N SER A 48 11.96 -10.73 -9.91
CA SER A 48 10.81 -10.25 -10.66
C SER A 48 10.99 -8.79 -11.06
N PHE A 49 11.34 -8.58 -12.32
CA PHE A 49 11.42 -7.25 -12.92
C PHE A 49 10.04 -6.57 -12.95
N SER A 50 8.99 -7.32 -13.27
CA SER A 50 7.63 -6.80 -13.26
C SER A 50 7.18 -6.31 -11.87
N ALA A 51 7.52 -7.03 -10.80
CA ALA A 51 7.23 -6.59 -9.45
C ALA A 51 8.00 -5.30 -9.08
N TYR A 52 9.26 -5.21 -9.48
CA TYR A 52 10.06 -4.01 -9.27
C TYR A 52 9.47 -2.79 -9.98
N ILE A 53 9.11 -2.92 -11.26
CA ILE A 53 8.48 -1.83 -12.04
C ILE A 53 7.11 -1.47 -11.45
N LYS A 54 6.27 -2.47 -11.13
CA LYS A 54 4.97 -2.25 -10.48
C LYS A 54 5.11 -1.43 -9.19
N TYR A 55 6.09 -1.77 -8.35
CA TYR A 55 6.37 -1.02 -7.13
C TYR A 55 6.77 0.43 -7.41
N LYS A 56 7.69 0.65 -8.37
CA LYS A 56 8.12 2.00 -8.77
C LYS A 56 6.99 2.84 -9.35
N VAL A 57 6.20 2.25 -10.24
CA VAL A 57 5.04 2.94 -10.85
C VAL A 57 3.97 3.26 -9.80
N LYS A 58 3.66 2.30 -8.90
CA LYS A 58 2.71 2.53 -7.81
C LYS A 58 3.13 3.72 -6.95
N ASN A 59 4.40 3.78 -6.56
CA ASN A 59 4.92 4.90 -5.76
C ASN A 59 4.88 6.24 -6.52
N ALA A 60 5.25 6.22 -7.81
CA ALA A 60 5.20 7.43 -8.64
C ALA A 60 3.78 7.95 -8.86
N VAL A 61 2.83 7.05 -9.12
CA VAL A 61 1.42 7.40 -9.31
C VAL A 61 0.82 7.96 -8.01
N ASN A 62 1.10 7.33 -6.86
CA ASN A 62 0.64 7.83 -5.57
C ASN A 62 1.21 9.22 -5.26
N PHE A 63 2.47 9.46 -5.59
CA PHE A 63 3.10 10.77 -5.44
C PHE A 63 2.52 11.80 -6.41
N ILE A 64 2.32 11.45 -7.68
CA ILE A 64 1.79 12.35 -8.73
C ILE A 64 0.31 12.68 -8.48
N SER A 65 -0.48 11.74 -7.96
CA SER A 65 -1.92 11.94 -7.73
C SER A 65 -2.22 13.01 -6.67
N LYS A 66 -1.23 13.38 -5.87
CA LYS A 66 -1.40 14.34 -4.74
C LYS A 66 -2.64 14.02 -3.89
N TYR A 67 -2.92 12.73 -3.76
CA TYR A 67 -4.13 12.24 -3.12
C TYR A 67 -4.31 12.79 -1.71
N GLU A 68 -3.27 12.67 -0.88
CA GLU A 68 -3.28 13.14 0.50
C GLU A 68 -3.48 14.65 0.58
N THR A 69 -2.73 15.40 -0.23
CA THR A 69 -2.86 16.85 -0.31
C THR A 69 -4.25 17.28 -0.76
N THR A 70 -4.86 16.54 -1.68
CA THR A 70 -6.22 16.84 -2.15
C THR A 70 -7.24 16.65 -1.03
N LEU A 71 -7.16 15.54 -0.30
CA LEU A 71 -8.04 15.27 0.85
C LEU A 71 -7.88 16.31 1.95
N VAL A 72 -6.66 16.63 2.32
CA VAL A 72 -6.35 17.67 3.31
C VAL A 72 -6.92 19.02 2.89
N ASN A 73 -6.79 19.40 1.62
CA ASN A 73 -7.37 20.64 1.12
C ASN A 73 -8.91 20.65 1.16
N VAL A 74 -9.54 19.51 0.94
CA VAL A 74 -11.00 19.39 1.10
C VAL A 74 -11.39 19.55 2.57
N CYS A 75 -10.64 18.95 3.51
CA CYS A 75 -10.86 19.12 4.95
C CYS A 75 -10.73 20.59 5.37
N LYS A 76 -9.67 21.26 4.93
CA LYS A 76 -9.48 22.69 5.20
C LYS A 76 -10.66 23.54 4.69
N LYS A 77 -11.13 23.28 3.48
CA LYS A 77 -12.27 24.02 2.91
C LYS A 77 -13.59 23.77 3.63
N LYS A 78 -13.75 22.61 4.26
CA LYS A 78 -14.95 22.22 4.98
C LYS A 78 -14.84 22.44 6.50
N SER A 79 -13.71 22.99 6.97
CA SER A 79 -13.40 23.18 8.40
C SER A 79 -13.51 21.89 9.21
N PHE A 80 -12.99 20.78 8.66
CA PHE A 80 -12.85 19.51 9.36
C PHE A 80 -11.47 19.41 9.98
N ASP A 81 -11.37 18.78 11.15
CA ASP A 81 -10.11 18.58 11.88
C ASP A 81 -9.28 17.41 11.35
N GLY A 82 -9.87 16.55 10.53
CA GLY A 82 -9.18 15.41 9.95
C GLY A 82 -10.01 14.60 8.96
N VAL A 83 -9.39 13.58 8.39
CA VAL A 83 -10.03 12.67 7.44
C VAL A 83 -9.58 11.23 7.68
N ILE A 84 -10.53 10.30 7.60
CA ILE A 84 -10.29 8.86 7.54
C ILE A 84 -10.64 8.39 6.14
N CYS A 85 -9.71 7.72 5.47
CA CYS A 85 -9.86 7.22 4.10
C CYS A 85 -9.16 5.87 3.89
N GLY A 86 -9.29 5.32 2.69
CA GLY A 86 -8.61 4.13 2.19
C GLY A 86 -8.14 4.35 0.75
N HIS A 87 -8.49 3.44 -0.16
CA HIS A 87 -8.34 3.47 -1.61
C HIS A 87 -6.91 3.31 -2.15
N ILE A 88 -5.95 4.08 -1.68
CA ILE A 88 -4.57 4.04 -2.21
C ILE A 88 -3.72 2.92 -1.61
N HIS A 89 -4.26 2.10 -0.72
CA HIS A 89 -3.59 0.98 -0.07
C HIS A 89 -2.24 1.35 0.59
N HIS A 90 -2.17 2.59 1.10
CA HIS A 90 -1.00 3.10 1.81
C HIS A 90 -1.40 3.52 3.22
N ALA A 91 -1.18 2.62 4.17
CA ALA A 91 -1.52 2.86 5.56
C ALA A 91 -0.66 3.99 6.15
N ALA A 92 -1.29 5.02 6.70
CA ALA A 92 -0.60 6.16 7.28
C ALA A 92 -1.47 6.91 8.30
N ILE A 93 -0.83 7.51 9.29
CA ILE A 93 -1.41 8.55 10.14
C ILE A 93 -0.43 9.71 10.11
N GLU A 94 -0.86 10.83 9.55
CA GLU A 94 -0.01 12.00 9.31
C GLU A 94 -0.76 13.28 9.71
N ASP A 95 -0.02 14.28 10.20
CA ASP A 95 -0.56 15.62 10.46
C ASP A 95 -0.11 16.59 9.36
N TYR A 96 -1.08 17.27 8.77
CA TYR A 96 -0.87 18.28 7.74
C TYR A 96 -1.37 19.65 8.26
N GLU A 97 -0.52 20.33 8.99
CA GLU A 97 -0.84 21.68 9.48
C GLU A 97 -2.14 21.72 10.32
N GLY A 98 -2.29 20.76 11.24
CA GLY A 98 -3.43 20.62 12.14
C GLY A 98 -4.63 19.87 11.57
N ILE A 99 -4.52 19.30 10.37
CA ILE A 99 -5.48 18.35 9.80
C ILE A 99 -4.90 16.96 9.89
N THR A 100 -5.52 16.08 10.66
CA THR A 100 -5.06 14.70 10.80
C THR A 100 -5.57 13.84 9.64
N TYR A 101 -4.64 13.31 8.87
CA TYR A 101 -4.90 12.36 7.78
C TYR A 101 -4.73 10.94 8.28
N HIS A 102 -5.74 10.09 8.08
CA HIS A 102 -5.71 8.68 8.42
C HIS A 102 -6.05 7.85 7.19
N ASN A 103 -5.16 6.93 6.80
CA ASN A 103 -5.44 5.94 5.77
C ASN A 103 -5.34 4.54 6.35
N CYS A 104 -6.41 3.75 6.23
CA CYS A 104 -6.46 2.41 6.80
C CYS A 104 -5.56 1.39 6.07
N GLY A 105 -5.03 1.74 4.90
CA GLY A 105 -4.32 0.80 4.05
C GLY A 105 -5.26 -0.20 3.39
N ASP A 106 -4.87 -1.48 3.40
CA ASP A 106 -5.64 -2.58 2.83
C ASP A 106 -5.51 -3.86 3.67
N TRP A 107 -6.47 -4.78 3.49
CA TRP A 107 -6.49 -6.07 4.18
C TRP A 107 -5.91 -7.22 3.36
N VAL A 108 -5.49 -6.97 2.12
CA VAL A 108 -5.02 -8.00 1.18
C VAL A 108 -3.49 -8.09 1.12
N GLU A 109 -2.81 -6.94 1.02
CA GLU A 109 -1.35 -6.88 0.89
C GLU A 109 -0.67 -6.47 2.21
N SER A 110 -1.16 -5.41 2.86
CA SER A 110 -0.54 -4.85 4.07
C SER A 110 -1.16 -5.36 5.37
N CYS A 111 -2.39 -5.88 5.32
CA CYS A 111 -3.15 -6.36 6.48
C CYS A 111 -3.21 -5.31 7.61
N THR A 112 -3.50 -4.07 7.26
CA THR A 112 -3.57 -2.94 8.19
C THR A 112 -4.99 -2.47 8.40
N ALA A 113 -5.27 -1.93 9.60
CA ALA A 113 -6.54 -1.32 9.93
C ALA A 113 -6.35 -0.15 10.92
N LEU A 114 -7.27 0.80 10.87
CA LEU A 114 -7.38 1.82 11.91
C LEU A 114 -8.31 1.33 13.02
N VAL A 115 -7.92 1.55 14.24
CA VAL A 115 -8.72 1.25 15.42
C VAL A 115 -8.82 2.48 16.31
N GLU A 116 -9.99 2.69 16.90
CA GLU A 116 -10.24 3.74 17.88
C GLU A 116 -10.38 3.09 19.26
N ASP A 117 -9.68 3.64 20.24
CA ASP A 117 -9.82 3.21 21.64
C ASP A 117 -10.98 3.91 22.34
N HIS A 118 -11.27 3.50 23.60
CA HIS A 118 -12.35 4.08 24.41
C HIS A 118 -12.15 5.56 24.76
N ASN A 119 -10.95 6.11 24.54
CA ASN A 119 -10.62 7.51 24.78
C ASN A 119 -10.69 8.36 23.50
N GLY A 120 -11.03 7.73 22.34
CA GLY A 120 -11.09 8.41 21.05
C GLY A 120 -9.74 8.49 20.33
N ASN A 121 -8.69 7.80 20.79
CA ASN A 121 -7.42 7.80 20.09
C ASN A 121 -7.45 6.81 18.93
N ILE A 122 -7.12 7.29 17.74
CA ILE A 122 -7.02 6.47 16.54
C ILE A 122 -5.58 5.97 16.38
N SER A 123 -5.41 4.67 16.18
CA SER A 123 -4.14 4.04 15.93
C SER A 123 -4.18 3.09 14.74
N LEU A 124 -3.03 2.87 14.13
CA LEU A 124 -2.85 1.92 13.03
C LEU A 124 -2.36 0.59 13.58
N ILE A 125 -3.09 -0.49 13.30
CA ILE A 125 -2.65 -1.85 13.59
C ILE A 125 -2.12 -2.51 12.32
N ASP A 126 -1.04 -3.28 12.47
CA ASP A 126 -0.45 -4.10 11.42
C ASP A 126 -0.55 -5.58 11.85
N TYR A 127 -1.62 -6.23 11.39
CA TYR A 127 -1.95 -7.60 11.77
C TYR A 127 -0.90 -8.61 11.27
N SER A 128 -0.18 -8.30 10.21
CA SER A 128 0.89 -9.16 9.69
C SER A 128 2.05 -9.28 10.68
N LYS A 129 2.41 -8.19 11.35
CA LYS A 129 3.46 -8.14 12.38
C LYS A 129 3.00 -8.72 13.71
N GLU A 130 1.76 -8.47 14.10
CA GLU A 130 1.20 -9.01 15.34
C GLU A 130 1.12 -10.53 15.32
N ASN A 131 0.63 -11.12 14.23
CA ASN A 131 0.56 -12.59 14.08
C ASN A 131 1.93 -13.25 14.07
N LEU A 132 2.95 -12.64 13.45
CA LEU A 132 4.31 -13.16 13.51
C LEU A 132 4.82 -13.21 14.97
N THR A 133 4.56 -12.18 15.74
CA THR A 133 4.98 -12.10 17.15
C THR A 133 4.25 -13.12 18.03
N ILE A 134 2.94 -13.33 17.80
CA ILE A 134 2.13 -14.31 18.53
C ILE A 134 2.57 -15.74 18.18
N ASN A 135 2.81 -16.03 16.91
CA ASN A 135 3.27 -17.34 16.45
C ASN A 135 4.67 -17.66 16.99
N LEU A 136 5.60 -16.72 16.96
CA LEU A 136 6.93 -16.87 17.54
C LEU A 136 6.86 -17.13 19.06
N LYS A 137 6.03 -16.40 19.79
CA LYS A 137 5.81 -16.64 21.23
C LYS A 137 5.23 -18.03 21.50
N ARG A 138 4.29 -18.51 20.70
CA ARG A 138 3.70 -19.86 20.83
C ARG A 138 4.73 -20.96 20.58
N ILE A 139 5.57 -20.81 19.53
CA ILE A 139 6.64 -21.77 19.22
C ILE A 139 7.65 -21.82 20.37
N LEU A 140 8.14 -20.67 20.82
CA LEU A 140 9.12 -20.57 21.92
C LEU A 140 8.57 -21.09 23.29
N THR A 141 7.26 -20.99 23.53
CA THR A 141 6.64 -21.58 24.73
C THR A 141 6.46 -23.07 24.59
N ALA A 142 6.17 -23.61 23.42
CA ALA A 142 6.07 -25.04 23.18
C ALA A 142 7.43 -25.74 23.29
N GLU A 143 8.51 -25.13 22.78
CA GLU A 143 9.87 -25.67 22.94
C GLU A 143 10.38 -25.68 24.40
N LYS A 144 9.89 -24.78 25.25
CA LYS A 144 10.25 -24.75 26.68
C LYS A 144 9.44 -25.74 27.55
N ALA A 145 8.36 -26.28 26.99
CA ALA A 145 7.47 -27.22 27.67
C ALA A 145 7.72 -28.69 27.26
N ALA A 146 8.58 -28.95 26.28
CA ALA A 146 9.03 -30.25 25.81
C ALA A 146 10.42 -30.61 26.37
#